data_172257b68638f230c8a399edd9a5470f
#
_entry.id   172257b68638f230c8a399edd9a5470f
#
_cell.length_a   1.000
_cell.length_b   1.000
_cell.length_c   1.000
_cell.angle_alpha   90.00
_cell.angle_beta   90.00
_cell.angle_gamma   90.00
#
_symmetry.space_group_name_H-M   'P 1'
#
loop_
_entity.id
_entity.type
_entity.pdbx_description
1 polymer ?
#
loop_
_entity_poly.entity_id
_entity_poly.type
_entity_poly.pdbx_seq_one_letter_code
_entity_poly.pdbx_strand_id
1 'polypeptide(L)'
;MVIMFLPAIFLPIHTDMKLSTEQVENKLNNFDWSQLNKPGINKGDRGQDFETALGIKNGSDLTDLIDGELKSFTLGQTIAVTQLQHCLPQIIDETVEFEDSKVFEKLKQTIYVGFDKVGNFLKSKTINEANSPDHYQELAEDYGFIAAQVKLAYATGSTLHTITGPNNLLQIRTKASKSTTGKYTPLCYNGVELKDKYMAFYLLADFGKQVIK
;
A
#
# COMPACT_ATOMS: atom_id res chain seq x y z
N MET A 1 36.96 -7.31 -53.31
CA MET A 1 35.85 -6.59 -52.68
C MET A 1 35.56 -7.28 -51.35
N VAL A 2 36.09 -6.72 -50.24
CA VAL A 2 35.96 -7.31 -48.92
C VAL A 2 34.75 -6.65 -48.24
N ILE A 3 33.71 -7.41 -47.96
CA ILE A 3 32.54 -6.93 -47.24
C ILE A 3 32.85 -7.06 -45.74
N MET A 4 33.09 -5.93 -45.07
CA MET A 4 33.20 -5.88 -43.63
C MET A 4 31.81 -5.94 -43.03
N PHE A 5 31.51 -7.03 -42.30
CA PHE A 5 30.35 -7.10 -41.40
C PHE A 5 30.67 -6.32 -40.11
N LEU A 6 29.99 -5.21 -39.89
CA LEU A 6 30.01 -4.53 -38.60
C LEU A 6 29.16 -5.37 -37.59
N PRO A 7 29.67 -5.65 -36.38
CA PRO A 7 28.88 -6.31 -35.37
C PRO A 7 27.78 -5.37 -34.91
N ALA A 8 26.54 -5.86 -34.88
CA ALA A 8 25.41 -5.17 -34.26
C ALA A 8 25.70 -4.93 -32.80
N ILE A 9 25.88 -3.68 -32.41
CA ILE A 9 25.98 -3.28 -30.99
C ILE A 9 24.58 -3.42 -30.42
N PHE A 10 24.34 -4.53 -29.73
CA PHE A 10 23.18 -4.68 -28.84
C PHE A 10 23.42 -3.73 -27.66
N LEU A 11 22.90 -2.51 -27.73
CA LEU A 11 22.71 -1.69 -26.55
C LEU A 11 21.64 -2.39 -25.66
N PRO A 12 21.94 -2.67 -24.40
CA PRO A 12 20.91 -3.15 -23.51
C PRO A 12 19.85 -2.05 -23.37
N ILE A 13 18.66 -2.31 -23.91
CA ILE A 13 17.49 -1.48 -23.64
C ILE A 13 17.14 -1.72 -22.17
N HIS A 14 17.74 -0.95 -21.27
CA HIS A 14 17.26 -0.81 -19.91
C HIS A 14 15.95 0.00 -19.99
N THR A 15 14.90 -0.66 -20.38
CA THR A 15 13.56 -0.13 -20.18
C THR A 15 13.29 -0.19 -18.67
N ASP A 16 13.26 0.97 -18.05
CA ASP A 16 12.87 1.21 -16.66
C ASP A 16 11.36 0.94 -16.45
N MET A 17 10.87 -0.15 -17.02
CA MET A 17 9.44 -0.50 -16.94
C MET A 17 9.16 -1.16 -15.60
N LYS A 18 8.10 -0.69 -14.92
CA LYS A 18 7.51 -1.38 -13.77
C LYS A 18 7.14 -2.81 -14.15
N LEU A 19 7.15 -3.70 -13.17
CA LEU A 19 6.64 -5.06 -13.32
C LEU A 19 5.11 -5.07 -13.31
N SER A 20 4.51 -6.03 -14.02
CA SER A 20 3.09 -6.33 -13.87
C SER A 20 2.86 -7.27 -12.68
N THR A 21 1.61 -7.35 -12.21
CA THR A 21 1.17 -8.32 -11.19
C THR A 21 1.56 -9.75 -11.58
N GLU A 22 1.29 -10.17 -12.81
CA GLU A 22 1.66 -11.51 -13.32
C GLU A 22 3.17 -11.77 -13.25
N GLN A 23 3.99 -10.79 -13.62
CA GLN A 23 5.44 -10.92 -13.55
C GLN A 23 5.94 -11.07 -12.12
N VAL A 24 5.32 -10.36 -11.16
CA VAL A 24 5.65 -10.48 -9.75
C VAL A 24 5.20 -11.82 -9.20
N GLU A 25 4.00 -12.31 -9.52
CA GLU A 25 3.54 -13.65 -9.12
C GLU A 25 4.50 -14.74 -9.62
N ASN A 26 4.93 -14.67 -10.87
CA ASN A 26 5.89 -15.61 -11.43
C ASN A 26 7.25 -15.57 -10.70
N LYS A 27 7.71 -14.39 -10.27
CA LYS A 27 8.91 -14.25 -9.44
C LYS A 27 8.70 -14.84 -8.05
N LEU A 28 7.55 -14.61 -7.41
CA LEU A 28 7.23 -15.13 -6.08
C LEU A 28 7.22 -16.67 -6.03
N ASN A 29 6.75 -17.31 -7.09
CA ASN A 29 6.73 -18.78 -7.20
C ASN A 29 8.13 -19.42 -7.14
N ASN A 30 9.17 -18.68 -7.51
CA ASN A 30 10.56 -19.13 -7.55
C ASN A 30 11.45 -18.36 -6.57
N PHE A 31 10.86 -17.61 -5.64
CA PHE A 31 11.60 -16.70 -4.76
C PHE A 31 12.29 -17.49 -3.63
N ASP A 32 13.59 -17.24 -3.45
CA ASP A 32 14.34 -17.77 -2.31
C ASP A 32 14.07 -16.93 -1.05
N TRP A 33 13.10 -17.36 -0.25
CA TRP A 33 12.66 -16.67 0.97
C TRP A 33 13.74 -16.57 2.05
N SER A 34 14.81 -17.37 1.97
CA SER A 34 15.93 -17.33 2.94
C SER A 34 16.71 -16.02 2.86
N GLN A 35 16.65 -15.33 1.73
CA GLN A 35 17.33 -14.04 1.52
C GLN A 35 16.74 -12.89 2.38
N LEU A 36 15.49 -13.03 2.84
CA LEU A 36 14.81 -12.03 3.65
C LEU A 36 15.00 -12.25 5.17
N ASN A 37 15.58 -13.35 5.57
CA ASN A 37 15.78 -13.70 6.98
C ASN A 37 17.00 -12.98 7.57
N LYS A 38 16.87 -11.65 7.76
CA LYS A 38 17.87 -10.84 8.47
C LYS A 38 17.32 -10.45 9.85
N PRO A 39 17.90 -10.96 10.96
CA PRO A 39 17.48 -10.56 12.29
C PRO A 39 17.76 -9.07 12.54
N GLY A 40 16.83 -8.36 13.20
CA GLY A 40 17.05 -6.98 13.64
C GLY A 40 16.62 -5.86 12.68
N ILE A 41 16.08 -6.18 11.51
CA ILE A 41 15.58 -5.17 10.57
C ILE A 41 14.20 -4.67 11.03
N ASN A 42 14.00 -3.34 10.97
CA ASN A 42 12.69 -2.77 11.23
C ASN A 42 11.71 -3.16 10.09
N LYS A 43 10.39 -3.05 10.36
CA LYS A 43 9.35 -3.54 9.43
C LYS A 43 9.31 -2.79 8.09
N GLY A 44 9.66 -1.52 8.09
CA GLY A 44 9.71 -0.71 6.87
C GLY A 44 10.84 -1.18 5.95
N ASP A 45 12.00 -1.42 6.51
CA ASP A 45 13.19 -1.86 5.78
C ASP A 45 12.97 -3.25 5.16
N ARG A 46 12.26 -4.16 5.87
CA ARG A 46 11.93 -5.48 5.32
C ARG A 46 11.05 -5.38 4.06
N GLY A 47 10.06 -4.48 4.05
CA GLY A 47 9.23 -4.24 2.87
C GLY A 47 10.06 -3.77 1.68
N GLN A 48 10.93 -2.79 1.89
CA GLN A 48 11.80 -2.25 0.86
C GLN A 48 12.85 -3.27 0.37
N ASP A 49 13.46 -4.04 1.28
CA ASP A 49 14.39 -5.12 0.92
C ASP A 49 13.69 -6.18 0.06
N PHE A 50 12.44 -6.50 0.39
CA PHE A 50 11.63 -7.46 -0.36
C PHE A 50 11.28 -6.94 -1.77
N GLU A 51 10.79 -5.71 -1.88
CA GLU A 51 10.52 -5.05 -3.16
C GLU A 51 11.79 -5.00 -4.04
N THR A 52 12.91 -4.61 -3.44
CA THR A 52 14.23 -4.58 -4.13
C THR A 52 14.65 -5.96 -4.62
N ALA A 53 14.49 -7.00 -3.78
CA ALA A 53 14.85 -8.38 -4.15
C ALA A 53 13.98 -8.93 -5.31
N LEU A 54 12.74 -8.44 -5.44
CA LEU A 54 11.86 -8.73 -6.58
C LEU A 54 12.18 -7.87 -7.81
N GLY A 55 13.06 -6.87 -7.69
CA GLY A 55 13.38 -5.91 -8.76
C GLY A 55 12.31 -4.84 -8.93
N ILE A 56 11.52 -4.59 -7.90
CA ILE A 56 10.56 -3.48 -7.86
C ILE A 56 11.33 -2.24 -7.39
N LYS A 57 11.24 -1.17 -8.17
CA LYS A 57 11.88 0.11 -7.83
C LYS A 57 10.99 0.91 -6.89
N ASN A 58 11.58 1.40 -5.82
CA ASN A 58 10.94 2.40 -4.97
C ASN A 58 10.74 3.70 -5.78
N GLY A 59 9.52 4.14 -5.92
CA GLY A 59 9.14 5.33 -6.66
C GLY A 59 8.11 6.17 -5.93
N SER A 60 7.80 7.34 -6.50
CA SER A 60 6.72 8.22 -6.03
C SER A 60 5.39 7.95 -6.71
N ASP A 61 5.32 6.91 -7.54
CA ASP A 61 4.12 6.57 -8.29
C ASP A 61 2.99 6.08 -7.37
N LEU A 62 1.76 6.18 -7.84
CA LEU A 62 0.60 5.80 -7.06
C LEU A 62 0.61 4.31 -6.71
N THR A 63 0.99 3.44 -7.66
CA THR A 63 1.08 1.98 -7.46
C THR A 63 2.50 1.48 -7.71
N ASP A 64 2.90 0.39 -7.05
CA ASP A 64 4.23 -0.22 -7.18
C ASP A 64 4.39 -0.96 -8.52
N LEU A 65 3.29 -1.49 -9.07
CA LEU A 65 3.25 -2.26 -10.31
C LEU A 65 2.51 -1.50 -11.42
N ILE A 66 2.62 -1.96 -12.67
CA ILE A 66 1.91 -1.38 -13.83
C ILE A 66 0.39 -1.39 -13.59
N ASP A 67 -0.11 -2.51 -13.06
CA ASP A 67 -1.53 -2.84 -12.97
C ASP A 67 -1.98 -3.14 -11.52
N GLY A 68 -1.16 -2.87 -10.52
CA GLY A 68 -1.50 -3.19 -9.14
C GLY A 68 -0.45 -2.77 -8.11
N GLU A 69 -0.58 -3.32 -6.93
CA GLU A 69 0.21 -3.02 -5.74
C GLU A 69 0.80 -4.30 -5.13
N LEU A 70 1.95 -4.19 -4.48
CA LEU A 70 2.52 -5.24 -3.64
C LEU A 70 2.48 -4.82 -2.17
N LYS A 71 1.91 -5.67 -1.30
CA LYS A 71 1.83 -5.42 0.14
C LYS A 71 2.37 -6.60 0.92
N SER A 72 3.49 -6.42 1.58
CA SER A 72 3.99 -7.35 2.58
C SER A 72 3.39 -7.04 3.96
N PHE A 73 3.03 -8.07 4.72
CA PHE A 73 2.47 -7.89 6.06
C PHE A 73 2.87 -9.00 7.03
N THR A 74 2.86 -8.70 8.32
CA THR A 74 3.02 -9.69 9.39
C THR A 74 1.65 -10.10 9.90
N LEU A 75 1.41 -11.41 9.99
CA LEU A 75 0.16 -11.97 10.47
C LEU A 75 -0.24 -11.40 11.85
N GLY A 76 -1.49 -10.96 11.96
CA GLY A 76 -2.03 -10.33 13.16
C GLY A 76 -1.72 -8.84 13.27
N GLN A 77 -1.17 -8.22 12.23
CA GLN A 77 -0.96 -6.77 12.16
C GLN A 77 -1.79 -6.14 11.05
N THR A 78 -2.08 -4.85 11.22
CA THR A 78 -2.74 -4.03 10.19
C THR A 78 -1.81 -3.81 9.01
N ILE A 79 -2.39 -3.68 7.81
CA ILE A 79 -1.67 -3.46 6.55
C ILE A 79 -1.88 -1.99 6.14
N ALA A 80 -0.80 -1.25 5.98
CA ALA A 80 -0.89 0.15 5.53
C ALA A 80 -1.30 0.20 4.05
N VAL A 81 -2.28 1.04 3.74
CA VAL A 81 -2.79 1.25 2.37
C VAL A 81 -2.19 2.52 1.77
N THR A 82 -2.60 3.68 2.27
CA THR A 82 -2.13 4.97 1.79
C THR A 82 -2.25 6.05 2.87
N GLN A 83 -1.56 7.15 2.67
CA GLN A 83 -1.56 8.28 3.60
C GLN A 83 -2.85 9.08 3.45
N LEU A 84 -3.50 9.43 4.57
CA LEU A 84 -4.75 10.19 4.56
C LEU A 84 -4.60 11.53 3.83
N GLN A 85 -3.47 12.24 4.01
CA GLN A 85 -3.24 13.52 3.37
C GLN A 85 -3.34 13.48 1.83
N HIS A 86 -3.01 12.34 1.21
CA HIS A 86 -3.12 12.17 -0.24
C HIS A 86 -4.58 11.99 -0.71
N CYS A 87 -5.47 11.63 0.23
CA CYS A 87 -6.89 11.41 -0.04
C CYS A 87 -7.75 12.63 0.35
N LEU A 88 -7.23 13.56 1.17
CA LEU A 88 -8.00 14.70 1.66
C LEU A 88 -8.65 15.53 0.55
N PRO A 89 -7.98 15.89 -0.58
CA PRO A 89 -8.63 16.60 -1.66
C PRO A 89 -9.85 15.86 -2.20
N GLN A 90 -9.74 14.57 -2.44
CA GLN A 90 -10.84 13.74 -2.93
C GLN A 90 -12.00 13.66 -1.91
N ILE A 91 -11.68 13.55 -0.62
CA ILE A 91 -12.69 13.45 0.45
C ILE A 91 -13.38 14.80 0.71
N ILE A 92 -12.60 15.89 0.76
CA ILE A 92 -13.10 17.20 1.20
C ILE A 92 -13.68 18.01 0.04
N ASP A 93 -12.91 18.13 -1.06
CA ASP A 93 -13.27 19.02 -2.18
C ASP A 93 -14.18 18.32 -3.19
N GLU A 94 -13.83 17.08 -3.59
CA GLU A 94 -14.48 16.39 -4.71
C GLU A 94 -15.59 15.45 -4.25
N THR A 95 -15.45 14.84 -3.06
CA THR A 95 -16.38 13.82 -2.53
C THR A 95 -16.52 12.63 -3.49
N VAL A 96 -15.37 12.04 -3.85
CA VAL A 96 -15.34 10.89 -4.75
C VAL A 96 -15.81 9.62 -4.05
N GLU A 97 -16.47 8.75 -4.80
CA GLU A 97 -16.84 7.42 -4.37
C GLU A 97 -15.58 6.53 -4.24
N PHE A 98 -15.76 5.34 -3.64
CA PHE A 98 -14.64 4.44 -3.37
C PHE A 98 -13.87 4.08 -4.63
N GLU A 99 -14.56 3.75 -5.71
CA GLU A 99 -14.01 3.27 -6.99
C GLU A 99 -13.15 4.33 -7.70
N ASP A 100 -13.40 5.61 -7.41
CA ASP A 100 -12.63 6.74 -7.96
C ASP A 100 -11.54 7.23 -7.01
N SER A 101 -11.42 6.60 -5.83
CA SER A 101 -10.50 7.04 -4.79
C SER A 101 -9.09 6.50 -4.95
N LYS A 102 -8.11 7.23 -4.40
CA LYS A 102 -6.73 6.73 -4.25
C LYS A 102 -6.64 5.48 -3.37
N VAL A 103 -7.61 5.27 -2.48
CA VAL A 103 -7.68 4.06 -1.66
C VAL A 103 -8.00 2.86 -2.54
N PHE A 104 -9.00 2.98 -3.42
CA PHE A 104 -9.33 1.94 -4.39
C PHE A 104 -8.17 1.65 -5.34
N GLU A 105 -7.54 2.69 -5.90
CA GLU A 105 -6.36 2.52 -6.77
C GLU A 105 -5.24 1.68 -6.13
N LYS A 106 -5.06 1.82 -4.81
CA LYS A 106 -4.10 1.02 -4.03
C LYS A 106 -4.59 -0.39 -3.74
N LEU A 107 -5.89 -0.65 -3.82
CA LEU A 107 -6.50 -1.93 -3.43
C LEU A 107 -7.06 -2.71 -4.61
N LYS A 108 -7.38 -2.08 -5.75
CA LYS A 108 -8.10 -2.69 -6.89
C LYS A 108 -7.48 -3.97 -7.41
N GLN A 109 -6.16 -4.11 -7.31
CA GLN A 109 -5.42 -5.33 -7.60
C GLN A 109 -4.15 -5.34 -6.75
N THR A 110 -4.09 -6.18 -5.74
CA THR A 110 -2.99 -6.21 -4.78
C THR A 110 -2.50 -7.63 -4.55
N ILE A 111 -1.18 -7.82 -4.68
CA ILE A 111 -0.51 -9.03 -4.21
C ILE A 111 -0.20 -8.85 -2.73
N TYR A 112 -0.83 -9.64 -1.89
CA TYR A 112 -0.55 -9.70 -0.47
C TYR A 112 0.44 -10.82 -0.18
N VAL A 113 1.51 -10.50 0.56
CA VAL A 113 2.54 -11.47 0.96
C VAL A 113 2.63 -11.49 2.49
N GLY A 114 2.16 -12.58 3.07
CA GLY A 114 2.05 -12.76 4.52
C GLY A 114 3.28 -13.42 5.12
N PHE A 115 3.74 -12.87 6.23
CA PHE A 115 4.83 -13.39 7.05
C PHE A 115 4.36 -13.67 8.48
N ASP A 116 4.96 -14.64 9.15
CA ASP A 116 4.77 -14.83 10.59
C ASP A 116 5.51 -13.73 11.40
N LYS A 117 5.40 -13.81 12.74
CA LYS A 117 6.02 -12.83 13.64
C LYS A 117 7.55 -12.86 13.64
N VAL A 118 8.14 -13.98 13.25
CA VAL A 118 9.60 -14.13 13.17
C VAL A 118 10.15 -13.88 11.77
N GLY A 119 9.24 -13.69 10.78
CA GLY A 119 9.59 -13.28 9.43
C GLY A 119 9.62 -14.40 8.41
N ASN A 120 9.14 -15.60 8.73
CA ASN A 120 8.98 -16.66 7.75
C ASN A 120 7.81 -16.36 6.83
N PHE A 121 7.99 -16.65 5.54
CA PHE A 121 6.92 -16.59 4.56
C PHE A 121 5.80 -17.58 4.89
N LEU A 122 4.58 -17.15 4.77
CA LEU A 122 3.39 -17.98 4.99
C LEU A 122 2.68 -18.28 3.68
N LYS A 123 2.28 -17.24 2.97
CA LYS A 123 1.50 -17.34 1.73
C LYS A 123 1.54 -16.01 0.97
N SER A 124 1.38 -16.07 -0.34
CA SER A 124 1.02 -14.94 -1.17
C SER A 124 -0.33 -15.17 -1.84
N LYS A 125 -1.09 -14.10 -2.06
CA LYS A 125 -2.39 -14.14 -2.73
C LYS A 125 -2.68 -12.81 -3.38
N THR A 126 -3.06 -12.85 -4.64
CA THR A 126 -3.59 -11.68 -5.34
C THR A 126 -5.08 -11.56 -5.07
N ILE A 127 -5.48 -10.38 -4.64
CA ILE A 127 -6.88 -10.01 -4.38
C ILE A 127 -7.23 -8.85 -5.30
N ASN A 128 -8.35 -9.00 -6.00
CA ASN A 128 -8.98 -7.98 -6.81
C ASN A 128 -10.51 -8.12 -6.73
N GLU A 129 -11.23 -7.14 -7.26
CA GLU A 129 -12.69 -7.11 -7.23
C GLU A 129 -13.30 -8.36 -7.88
N ALA A 130 -12.73 -8.86 -9.00
CA ALA A 130 -13.26 -10.01 -9.71
C ALA A 130 -13.20 -11.32 -8.91
N ASN A 131 -12.16 -11.50 -8.05
CA ASN A 131 -11.99 -12.70 -7.24
C ASN A 131 -12.48 -12.56 -5.79
N SER A 132 -12.88 -11.36 -5.37
CA SER A 132 -13.32 -11.07 -4.00
C SER A 132 -14.36 -9.93 -3.94
N PRO A 133 -15.47 -10.01 -4.72
CA PRO A 133 -16.43 -8.91 -4.86
C PRO A 133 -17.04 -8.47 -3.52
N ASP A 134 -17.36 -9.41 -2.63
CA ASP A 134 -17.93 -9.10 -1.31
C ASP A 134 -17.00 -8.21 -0.49
N HIS A 135 -15.68 -8.46 -0.53
CA HIS A 135 -14.70 -7.62 0.16
C HIS A 135 -14.68 -6.19 -0.39
N TYR A 136 -14.85 -6.02 -1.70
CA TYR A 136 -14.83 -4.68 -2.29
C TYR A 136 -16.10 -3.90 -1.99
N GLN A 137 -17.25 -4.56 -1.89
CA GLN A 137 -18.46 -3.93 -1.39
C GLN A 137 -18.30 -3.47 0.07
N GLU A 138 -17.77 -4.32 0.94
CA GLU A 138 -17.51 -4.00 2.35
C GLU A 138 -16.45 -2.87 2.49
N LEU A 139 -15.42 -2.85 1.64
CA LEU A 139 -14.42 -1.79 1.60
C LEU A 139 -15.02 -0.45 1.14
N ALA A 140 -15.95 -0.46 0.18
CA ALA A 140 -16.64 0.74 -0.29
C ALA A 140 -17.50 1.34 0.82
N GLU A 141 -18.26 0.52 1.55
CA GLU A 141 -19.06 0.95 2.70
C GLU A 141 -18.18 1.53 3.82
N ASP A 142 -17.07 0.86 4.15
CA ASP A 142 -16.10 1.33 5.14
C ASP A 142 -15.47 2.67 4.72
N TYR A 143 -15.07 2.79 3.45
CA TYR A 143 -14.51 4.03 2.90
C TYR A 143 -15.51 5.19 2.97
N GLY A 144 -16.74 4.98 2.51
CA GLY A 144 -17.80 5.99 2.53
C GLY A 144 -18.07 6.51 3.95
N PHE A 145 -18.15 5.58 4.92
CA PHE A 145 -18.31 5.95 6.33
C PHE A 145 -17.13 6.78 6.84
N ILE A 146 -15.89 6.33 6.60
CA ILE A 146 -14.67 7.04 7.04
C ILE A 146 -14.57 8.41 6.39
N ALA A 147 -14.81 8.50 5.08
CA ALA A 147 -14.76 9.76 4.33
C ALA A 147 -15.76 10.79 4.88
N ALA A 148 -16.99 10.36 5.18
CA ALA A 148 -18.00 11.21 5.78
C ALA A 148 -17.57 11.76 7.15
N GLN A 149 -16.96 10.92 8.01
CA GLN A 149 -16.45 11.34 9.31
C GLN A 149 -15.26 12.30 9.19
N VAL A 150 -14.34 12.05 8.26
CA VAL A 150 -13.21 12.95 7.98
C VAL A 150 -13.71 14.30 7.50
N LYS A 151 -14.65 14.33 6.56
CA LYS A 151 -15.26 15.55 6.02
C LYS A 151 -15.97 16.36 7.12
N LEU A 152 -16.72 15.67 7.98
CA LEU A 152 -17.41 16.30 9.11
C LEU A 152 -16.40 16.89 10.12
N ALA A 153 -15.35 16.15 10.48
CA ALA A 153 -14.33 16.65 11.39
C ALA A 153 -13.63 17.89 10.84
N TYR A 154 -13.31 17.89 9.55
CA TYR A 154 -12.73 19.05 8.89
C TYR A 154 -13.70 20.26 8.91
N ALA A 155 -14.95 20.07 8.53
CA ALA A 155 -15.96 21.14 8.48
C ALA A 155 -16.25 21.76 9.85
N THR A 156 -16.20 20.95 10.92
CA THR A 156 -16.47 21.42 12.31
C THR A 156 -15.20 21.84 13.04
N GLY A 157 -14.02 21.66 12.45
CA GLY A 157 -12.75 21.88 13.12
C GLY A 157 -12.49 20.91 14.28
N SER A 158 -13.16 19.75 14.30
CA SER A 158 -12.94 18.70 15.31
C SER A 158 -11.66 17.93 15.05
N THR A 159 -11.06 17.34 16.11
CA THR A 159 -9.86 16.52 15.98
C THR A 159 -10.20 15.15 15.42
N LEU A 160 -9.42 14.68 14.45
CA LEU A 160 -9.52 13.33 13.95
C LEU A 160 -8.96 12.32 14.96
N HIS A 161 -9.72 11.27 15.19
CA HIS A 161 -9.32 10.10 15.96
C HIS A 161 -9.22 8.88 15.03
N THR A 162 -8.89 7.73 15.59
CA THR A 162 -9.02 6.47 14.87
C THR A 162 -10.48 6.25 14.50
N ILE A 163 -10.77 6.05 13.22
CA ILE A 163 -12.09 5.76 12.70
C ILE A 163 -12.02 4.42 11.97
N THR A 164 -12.85 3.48 12.38
CA THR A 164 -12.98 2.15 11.76
C THR A 164 -14.31 2.09 11.03
N GLY A 165 -14.28 1.56 9.81
CA GLY A 165 -15.50 1.35 9.03
C GLY A 165 -16.41 0.27 9.66
N PRO A 166 -17.71 0.24 9.31
CA PRO A 166 -18.71 -0.63 9.91
C PRO A 166 -18.42 -2.13 9.70
N ASN A 167 -17.77 -2.50 8.60
CA ASN A 167 -17.42 -3.89 8.28
C ASN A 167 -16.10 -4.35 8.93
N ASN A 168 -15.38 -3.44 9.61
CA ASN A 168 -14.09 -3.72 10.22
C ASN A 168 -13.02 -4.21 9.22
N LEU A 169 -13.05 -3.75 7.98
CA LEU A 169 -11.99 -4.01 7.01
C LEU A 169 -11.04 -2.83 6.88
N LEU A 170 -11.56 -1.60 6.83
CA LEU A 170 -10.79 -0.38 6.62
C LEU A 170 -10.83 0.52 7.86
N GLN A 171 -9.71 1.18 8.12
CA GLN A 171 -9.54 2.08 9.27
C GLN A 171 -8.61 3.23 8.90
N ILE A 172 -8.88 4.44 9.42
CA ILE A 172 -7.83 5.47 9.53
C ILE A 172 -7.32 5.52 10.96
N ARG A 173 -6.01 5.68 11.10
CA ARG A 173 -5.36 5.86 12.41
C ARG A 173 -4.04 6.61 12.29
N THR A 174 -3.54 7.10 13.41
CA THR A 174 -2.26 7.79 13.50
C THR A 174 -1.11 6.90 13.00
N LYS A 175 -0.35 7.42 12.04
CA LYS A 175 0.91 6.85 11.54
C LYS A 175 2.12 7.68 12.00
N ALA A 176 1.88 8.83 12.63
CA ALA A 176 2.93 9.75 13.04
C ALA A 176 3.87 9.13 14.07
N SER A 177 5.17 9.28 13.84
CA SER A 177 6.20 9.06 14.84
C SER A 177 6.55 10.38 15.55
N LYS A 178 7.04 10.30 16.77
CA LYS A 178 7.61 11.47 17.44
C LYS A 178 8.97 11.80 16.84
N SER A 179 9.19 13.08 16.56
CA SER A 179 10.53 13.60 16.27
C SER A 179 11.42 13.53 17.51
N THR A 180 12.71 13.81 17.35
CA THR A 180 13.66 13.95 18.46
C THR A 180 13.25 15.04 19.46
N THR A 181 12.46 16.03 19.02
CA THR A 181 11.90 17.09 19.88
C THR A 181 10.58 16.70 20.55
N GLY A 182 10.12 15.45 20.38
CA GLY A 182 8.88 14.95 20.96
C GLY A 182 7.60 15.36 20.22
N LYS A 183 7.70 16.14 19.13
CA LYS A 183 6.55 16.55 18.32
C LYS A 183 6.18 15.43 17.32
N TYR A 184 4.89 15.26 17.09
CA TYR A 184 4.38 14.38 16.04
C TYR A 184 4.39 15.11 14.70
N THR A 185 4.63 14.36 13.62
CA THR A 185 4.38 14.86 12.25
C THR A 185 2.91 15.25 12.12
N PRO A 186 2.59 16.48 11.69
CA PRO A 186 1.22 16.91 11.48
C PRO A 186 0.62 16.29 10.23
N LEU A 187 -0.72 16.24 10.15
CA LEU A 187 -1.46 16.03 8.93
C LEU A 187 -1.42 17.32 8.11
N CYS A 188 -1.19 17.22 6.80
CA CYS A 188 -1.17 18.38 5.91
C CYS A 188 -2.30 18.30 4.89
N TYR A 189 -2.90 19.45 4.58
CA TYR A 189 -3.90 19.60 3.55
C TYR A 189 -3.66 20.91 2.77
N ASN A 190 -3.55 20.81 1.45
CA ASN A 190 -3.23 21.95 0.57
C ASN A 190 -2.00 22.77 1.04
N GLY A 191 -0.96 22.06 1.53
CA GLY A 191 0.27 22.68 2.00
C GLY A 191 0.18 23.33 3.40
N VAL A 192 -0.98 23.24 4.07
CA VAL A 192 -1.18 23.77 5.41
C VAL A 192 -1.16 22.64 6.43
N GLU A 193 -0.38 22.82 7.50
CA GLU A 193 -0.38 21.91 8.64
C GLU A 193 -1.70 22.02 9.41
N LEU A 194 -2.35 20.86 9.62
CA LEU A 194 -3.53 20.76 10.46
C LEU A 194 -3.13 20.48 11.91
N LYS A 195 -4.08 20.66 12.84
CA LYS A 195 -3.86 20.30 14.25
C LYS A 195 -3.73 18.80 14.51
N ASP A 196 -4.18 18.00 13.53
CA ASP A 196 -4.22 16.55 13.63
C ASP A 196 -2.85 15.93 13.34
N LYS A 197 -2.61 14.79 13.98
CA LYS A 197 -1.41 13.98 13.72
C LYS A 197 -1.53 13.33 12.34
N TYR A 198 -0.39 13.09 11.74
CA TYR A 198 -0.29 12.36 10.49
C TYR A 198 -0.99 10.99 10.60
N MET A 199 -1.89 10.71 9.67
CA MET A 199 -2.74 9.52 9.64
C MET A 199 -2.63 8.78 8.30
N ALA A 200 -3.00 7.52 8.31
CA ALA A 200 -3.08 6.72 7.09
C ALA A 200 -4.28 5.75 7.17
N PHE A 201 -4.71 5.30 5.98
CA PHE A 201 -5.62 4.18 5.83
C PHE A 201 -4.89 2.86 6.05
N TYR A 202 -5.55 1.94 6.72
CA TYR A 202 -5.08 0.58 7.01
C TYR A 202 -6.19 -0.43 6.80
N LEU A 203 -5.83 -1.59 6.24
CA LEU A 203 -6.65 -2.79 6.40
C LEU A 203 -6.43 -3.36 7.79
N LEU A 204 -7.49 -3.84 8.46
CA LEU A 204 -7.40 -4.43 9.77
C LEU A 204 -6.71 -5.80 9.75
N ALA A 205 -6.23 -6.23 10.91
CA ALA A 205 -5.46 -7.47 11.05
C ALA A 205 -6.22 -8.74 10.62
N ASP A 206 -7.55 -8.74 10.74
CA ASP A 206 -8.38 -9.88 10.37
C ASP A 206 -8.45 -10.07 8.85
N PHE A 207 -8.32 -9.01 8.06
CA PHE A 207 -8.15 -9.12 6.61
C PHE A 207 -6.92 -9.97 6.26
N GLY A 208 -5.77 -9.69 6.88
CA GLY A 208 -4.56 -10.49 6.68
C GLY A 208 -4.73 -11.98 7.03
N LYS A 209 -5.55 -12.30 8.05
CA LYS A 209 -5.88 -13.71 8.37
C LYS A 209 -6.73 -14.38 7.29
N GLN A 210 -7.60 -13.62 6.61
CA GLN A 210 -8.40 -14.14 5.49
C GLN A 210 -7.54 -14.37 4.24
N VAL A 211 -6.56 -13.50 3.98
CA VAL A 211 -5.62 -13.65 2.85
C VAL A 211 -4.84 -14.94 2.93
N ILE A 212 -4.36 -15.33 4.11
CA ILE A 212 -3.51 -16.52 4.28
C ILE A 212 -4.29 -17.83 4.52
N LYS A 213 -5.60 -17.80 4.64
CA LYS A 213 -6.45 -19.00 4.60
C LYS A 213 -6.55 -19.56 3.18
#